data_81bf4f650320c8c67f21145a8ef5fc4f
#
_entry.id   81bf4f650320c8c67f21145a8ef5fc4f
#
_cell.length_a   1.000
_cell.length_b   1.000
_cell.length_c   1.000
_cell.angle_alpha   90.00
_cell.angle_beta   90.00
_cell.angle_gamma   90.00
#
_symmetry.space_group_name_H-M   'P 1'
#
loop_
_entity.id
_entity.type
_entity.pdbx_description
1 polymer ?
#
loop_
_entity_poly.entity_id
_entity_poly.type
_entity_poly.pdbx_seq_one_letter_code
_entity_poly.pdbx_strand_id
1 'polypeptide(L)'
;MNKVILLLIFSILTTTSMAQKKIKQTAGRDQLGTFAPKFAELNDDILFGEVWSRTEQLSLRDRSLVTITSLISQGITDSSLTFHLQSAKNNGITRTEIAEIITHIGFYAGWPKAWAAFRLAKEVWNEDISCKDKD
;
A
#
# COMPACT_ATOMS: atom_id res chain seq x y z
N MET A 1 -22.26 56.71 32.20
CA MET A 1 -21.51 56.47 30.95
C MET A 1 -20.77 55.17 31.10
N ASN A 2 -21.36 54.06 30.65
CA ASN A 2 -20.77 52.71 30.79
C ASN A 2 -19.94 52.40 29.56
N LYS A 3 -18.61 52.26 29.75
CA LYS A 3 -17.70 51.78 28.72
C LYS A 3 -17.75 50.27 28.71
N VAL A 4 -18.38 49.68 27.71
CA VAL A 4 -18.33 48.24 27.41
C VAL A 4 -17.01 47.97 26.75
N ILE A 5 -16.10 47.27 27.44
CA ILE A 5 -14.83 46.76 26.90
C ILE A 5 -15.17 45.45 26.18
N LEU A 6 -15.16 45.48 24.86
CA LEU A 6 -15.30 44.29 24.00
C LEU A 6 -13.96 43.57 23.94
N LEU A 7 -13.80 42.48 24.71
CA LEU A 7 -12.68 41.58 24.65
C LEU A 7 -12.83 40.67 23.43
N LEU A 8 -12.15 41.00 22.33
CA LEU A 8 -11.95 40.10 21.19
C LEU A 8 -10.99 39.00 21.60
N ILE A 9 -11.50 37.83 21.95
CA ILE A 9 -10.71 36.62 22.11
C ILE A 9 -10.36 36.11 20.71
N PHE A 10 -9.17 36.42 20.25
CA PHE A 10 -8.61 35.88 19.01
C PHE A 10 -8.15 34.45 19.33
N SER A 11 -9.03 33.47 19.07
CA SER A 11 -8.69 32.07 19.16
C SER A 11 -7.71 31.73 18.02
N ILE A 12 -6.43 31.70 18.33
CA ILE A 12 -5.39 31.19 17.41
C ILE A 12 -5.57 29.68 17.35
N LEU A 13 -6.27 29.21 16.34
CA LEU A 13 -6.33 27.81 15.96
C LEU A 13 -4.96 27.40 15.42
N THR A 14 -4.08 26.95 16.30
CA THR A 14 -2.81 26.33 15.89
C THR A 14 -3.14 24.98 15.25
N THR A 15 -3.29 24.97 13.93
CA THR A 15 -3.27 23.71 13.17
C THR A 15 -1.86 23.14 13.24
N THR A 16 -1.65 22.23 14.19
CA THR A 16 -0.48 21.36 14.19
C THR A 16 -0.58 20.48 12.95
N SER A 17 0.09 20.90 11.88
CA SER A 17 0.34 20.03 10.73
C SER A 17 1.19 18.86 11.22
N MET A 18 0.55 17.74 11.47
CA MET A 18 1.25 16.48 11.75
C MET A 18 2.02 16.12 10.48
N ALA A 19 3.33 16.28 10.53
CA ALA A 19 4.19 15.88 9.42
C ALA A 19 3.92 14.42 9.09
N GLN A 20 3.42 14.15 7.88
CA GLN A 20 3.08 12.83 7.41
C GLN A 20 4.32 11.93 7.45
N LYS A 21 4.25 10.80 8.18
CA LYS A 21 5.36 9.87 8.33
C LYS A 21 5.69 9.26 6.97
N LYS A 22 6.84 9.62 6.41
CA LYS A 22 7.30 9.05 5.14
C LYS A 22 7.62 7.57 5.27
N ILE A 23 7.17 6.77 4.30
CA ILE A 23 7.57 5.37 4.18
C ILE A 23 9.03 5.32 3.79
N LYS A 24 9.84 4.59 4.54
CA LYS A 24 11.25 4.37 4.22
C LYS A 24 11.37 3.04 3.46
N GLN A 25 11.82 3.10 2.22
CA GLN A 25 12.11 1.95 1.37
C GLN A 25 13.56 2.05 0.88
N THR A 26 14.24 0.93 0.81
CA THR A 26 15.63 0.82 0.34
C THR A 26 15.82 -0.25 -0.73
N ALA A 27 14.77 -1.00 -1.07
CA ALA A 27 14.84 -2.12 -2.00
C ALA A 27 15.40 -1.75 -3.38
N GLY A 28 15.11 -0.55 -3.87
CA GLY A 28 15.68 -0.05 -5.12
C GLY A 28 17.20 0.10 -5.03
N ARG A 29 17.70 0.73 -3.97
CA ARG A 29 19.14 0.90 -3.73
C ARG A 29 19.84 -0.42 -3.48
N ASP A 30 19.23 -1.30 -2.71
CA ASP A 30 19.81 -2.59 -2.34
C ASP A 30 19.98 -3.50 -3.56
N GLN A 31 19.04 -3.48 -4.50
CA GLN A 31 19.04 -4.36 -5.67
C GLN A 31 19.70 -3.74 -6.91
N LEU A 32 19.48 -2.45 -7.14
CA LEU A 32 19.83 -1.77 -8.38
C LEU A 32 20.71 -0.53 -8.20
N GLY A 33 21.07 -0.17 -6.96
CA GLY A 33 21.75 1.11 -6.68
C GLY A 33 23.07 1.29 -7.43
N THR A 34 23.82 0.22 -7.69
CA THR A 34 25.07 0.28 -8.46
C THR A 34 24.85 0.22 -9.97
N PHE A 35 23.78 -0.44 -10.42
CA PHE A 35 23.48 -0.61 -11.85
C PHE A 35 22.60 0.52 -12.42
N ALA A 36 21.57 0.92 -11.67
CA ALA A 36 20.59 1.92 -12.09
C ALA A 36 20.28 2.91 -10.95
N PRO A 37 21.25 3.72 -10.52
CA PRO A 37 21.11 4.55 -9.30
C PRO A 37 19.94 5.53 -9.37
N LYS A 38 19.66 6.09 -10.55
CA LYS A 38 18.53 7.02 -10.71
C LYS A 38 17.17 6.30 -10.61
N PHE A 39 17.05 5.08 -11.13
CA PHE A 39 15.86 4.27 -10.95
C PHE A 39 15.64 3.92 -9.47
N ALA A 40 16.70 3.51 -8.79
CA ALA A 40 16.67 3.20 -7.36
C ALA A 40 16.22 4.40 -6.51
N GLU A 41 16.75 5.60 -6.78
CA GLU A 41 16.33 6.84 -6.14
C GLU A 41 14.82 7.11 -6.37
N LEU A 42 14.36 7.03 -7.62
CA LEU A 42 12.96 7.27 -7.96
C LEU A 42 12.02 6.26 -7.28
N ASN A 43 12.43 4.99 -7.21
CA ASN A 43 11.68 3.95 -6.52
C ASN A 43 11.59 4.24 -5.02
N ASP A 44 12.71 4.47 -4.37
CA ASP A 44 12.77 4.54 -2.91
C ASP A 44 12.26 5.89 -2.38
N ASP A 45 12.67 6.99 -2.99
CA ASP A 45 12.39 8.32 -2.46
C ASP A 45 11.08 8.91 -3.00
N ILE A 46 10.79 8.72 -4.29
CA ILE A 46 9.61 9.32 -4.91
C ILE A 46 8.41 8.37 -4.81
N LEU A 47 8.52 7.15 -5.35
CA LEU A 47 7.38 6.24 -5.32
C LEU A 47 6.96 5.92 -3.89
N PHE A 48 7.86 5.38 -3.08
CA PHE A 48 7.52 5.00 -1.70
C PHE A 48 7.59 6.19 -0.73
N GLY A 49 8.65 6.98 -0.81
CA GLY A 49 8.88 8.11 0.11
C GLY A 49 7.88 9.25 -0.04
N GLU A 50 7.32 9.46 -1.23
CA GLU A 50 6.35 10.53 -1.46
C GLU A 50 4.96 9.99 -1.84
N VAL A 51 4.84 9.22 -2.93
CA VAL A 51 3.52 8.80 -3.44
C VAL A 51 2.81 7.87 -2.46
N TRP A 52 3.45 6.78 -2.03
CA TRP A 52 2.87 5.84 -1.08
C TRP A 52 2.68 6.45 0.32
N SER A 53 3.45 7.45 0.67
CA SER A 53 3.35 8.14 1.96
C SER A 53 2.15 9.10 2.08
N ARG A 54 1.42 9.36 0.99
CA ARG A 54 0.22 10.23 0.99
C ARG A 54 -1.00 9.48 1.52
N THR A 55 -0.93 9.04 2.77
CA THR A 55 -1.94 8.16 3.38
C THR A 55 -3.25 8.85 3.71
N GLU A 56 -3.25 10.18 3.86
CA GLU A 56 -4.46 10.98 4.05
C GLU A 56 -5.30 11.08 2.76
N GLN A 57 -4.65 11.05 1.59
CA GLN A 57 -5.34 11.12 0.30
C GLN A 57 -5.84 9.75 -0.17
N LEU A 58 -5.07 8.69 0.12
CA LEU A 58 -5.43 7.32 -0.19
C LEU A 58 -4.71 6.39 0.80
N SER A 59 -5.46 5.55 1.49
CA SER A 59 -4.91 4.64 2.49
C SER A 59 -3.89 3.65 1.89
N LEU A 60 -2.97 3.12 2.70
CA LEU A 60 -2.05 2.07 2.25
C LEU A 60 -2.79 0.82 1.77
N ARG A 61 -3.91 0.51 2.42
CA ARG A 61 -4.78 -0.59 2.04
C ARG A 61 -5.35 -0.40 0.62
N ASP A 62 -5.89 0.78 0.35
CA ASP A 62 -6.49 1.07 -0.95
C ASP A 62 -5.42 1.19 -2.05
N ARG A 63 -4.23 1.74 -1.74
CA ARG A 63 -3.08 1.72 -2.66
C ARG A 63 -2.67 0.31 -3.01
N SER A 64 -2.67 -0.61 -2.03
CA SER A 64 -2.40 -2.02 -2.28
C SER A 64 -3.44 -2.63 -3.22
N LEU A 65 -4.74 -2.35 -3.01
CA LEU A 65 -5.82 -2.80 -3.90
C LEU A 65 -5.62 -2.32 -5.34
N VAL A 66 -5.35 -1.03 -5.52
CA VAL A 66 -5.10 -0.44 -6.84
C VAL A 66 -3.90 -1.10 -7.51
N THR A 67 -2.81 -1.29 -6.76
CA THR A 67 -1.57 -1.87 -7.30
C THR A 67 -1.74 -3.33 -7.70
N ILE A 68 -2.29 -4.19 -6.82
CA ILE A 68 -2.50 -5.60 -7.16
C ILE A 68 -3.48 -5.78 -8.32
N THR A 69 -4.55 -4.98 -8.35
CA THR A 69 -5.52 -5.00 -9.46
C THR A 69 -4.85 -4.63 -10.79
N SER A 70 -4.02 -3.58 -10.77
CA SER A 70 -3.27 -3.14 -11.95
C SER A 70 -2.32 -4.22 -12.45
N LEU A 71 -1.53 -4.84 -11.56
CA LEU A 71 -0.58 -5.89 -11.92
C LEU A 71 -1.28 -7.12 -12.50
N ILE A 72 -2.33 -7.61 -11.84
CA ILE A 72 -3.11 -8.77 -12.32
C ILE A 72 -3.72 -8.47 -13.69
N SER A 73 -4.29 -7.29 -13.88
CA SER A 73 -4.92 -6.91 -15.16
C SER A 73 -3.93 -6.86 -16.30
N GLN A 74 -2.69 -6.48 -16.04
CA GLN A 74 -1.60 -6.50 -17.00
C GLN A 74 -1.02 -7.91 -17.25
N GLY A 75 -1.35 -8.89 -16.42
CA GLY A 75 -0.80 -10.24 -16.47
C GLY A 75 0.56 -10.38 -15.80
N ILE A 76 0.95 -9.43 -14.96
CA ILE A 76 2.16 -9.50 -14.15
C ILE A 76 1.84 -10.39 -12.93
N THR A 77 2.28 -11.64 -13.00
CA THR A 77 2.00 -12.68 -12.00
C THR A 77 3.28 -13.40 -11.58
N ASP A 78 4.31 -12.64 -11.34
CA ASP A 78 5.65 -13.05 -10.88
C ASP A 78 5.93 -12.55 -9.44
N SER A 79 7.20 -12.49 -9.08
CA SER A 79 7.65 -12.01 -7.76
C SER A 79 7.21 -10.58 -7.44
N SER A 80 6.97 -9.74 -8.46
CA SER A 80 6.46 -8.38 -8.25
C SER A 80 5.05 -8.42 -7.65
N LEU A 81 4.18 -9.29 -8.18
CA LEU A 81 2.85 -9.49 -7.60
C LEU A 81 2.92 -10.08 -6.20
N THR A 82 3.81 -11.05 -5.96
CA THR A 82 4.01 -11.64 -4.62
C THR A 82 4.37 -10.57 -3.59
N PHE A 83 5.30 -9.68 -3.91
CA PHE A 83 5.67 -8.55 -3.05
C PHE A 83 4.47 -7.66 -2.71
N HIS A 84 3.66 -7.31 -3.70
CA HIS A 84 2.50 -6.45 -3.48
C HIS A 84 1.34 -7.17 -2.78
N LEU A 85 1.17 -8.48 -2.95
CA LEU A 85 0.24 -9.29 -2.16
C LEU A 85 0.66 -9.33 -0.69
N GLN A 86 1.96 -9.52 -0.39
CA GLN A 86 2.48 -9.45 0.97
C GLN A 86 2.26 -8.07 1.59
N SER A 87 2.51 -7.00 0.83
CA SER A 87 2.22 -5.63 1.27
C SER A 87 0.73 -5.42 1.54
N ALA A 88 -0.14 -5.95 0.70
CA ALA A 88 -1.59 -5.88 0.86
C ALA A 88 -2.06 -6.58 2.16
N LYS A 89 -1.51 -7.76 2.45
CA LYS A 89 -1.74 -8.48 3.70
C LYS A 89 -1.31 -7.65 4.92
N ASN A 90 -0.10 -7.09 4.88
CA ASN A 90 0.43 -6.23 5.94
C ASN A 90 -0.40 -4.93 6.12
N ASN A 91 -1.02 -4.44 5.06
CA ASN A 91 -1.90 -3.27 5.07
C ASN A 91 -3.36 -3.61 5.41
N GLY A 92 -3.65 -4.83 5.88
CA GLY A 92 -4.93 -5.21 6.46
C GLY A 92 -5.93 -5.84 5.48
N ILE A 93 -5.50 -6.25 4.28
CA ILE A 93 -6.36 -7.04 3.39
C ILE A 93 -6.39 -8.49 3.89
N THR A 94 -7.58 -8.96 4.24
CA THR A 94 -7.79 -10.30 4.76
C THR A 94 -7.78 -11.36 3.66
N ARG A 95 -7.65 -12.62 4.07
CA ARG A 95 -7.73 -13.77 3.16
C ARG A 95 -9.07 -13.83 2.40
N THR A 96 -10.17 -13.53 3.07
CA THR A 96 -11.49 -13.50 2.46
C THR A 96 -11.58 -12.37 1.44
N GLU A 97 -11.11 -11.19 1.78
CA GLU A 97 -11.14 -10.04 0.88
C GLU A 97 -10.29 -10.27 -0.37
N ILE A 98 -9.06 -10.79 -0.23
CA ILE A 98 -8.23 -11.04 -1.42
C ILE A 98 -8.84 -12.09 -2.34
N ALA A 99 -9.51 -13.09 -1.79
CA ALA A 99 -10.24 -14.08 -2.60
C ALA A 99 -11.37 -13.43 -3.41
N GLU A 100 -12.17 -12.56 -2.79
CA GLU A 100 -13.24 -11.82 -3.47
C GLU A 100 -12.68 -10.83 -4.52
N ILE A 101 -11.60 -10.13 -4.19
CA ILE A 101 -10.94 -9.18 -5.10
C ILE A 101 -10.47 -9.91 -6.38
N ILE A 102 -9.75 -11.03 -6.24
CA ILE A 102 -9.24 -11.78 -7.40
C ILE A 102 -10.39 -12.40 -8.19
N THR A 103 -11.43 -12.90 -7.51
CA THR A 103 -12.64 -13.40 -8.16
C THR A 103 -13.28 -12.30 -9.02
N HIS A 104 -13.48 -11.13 -8.46
CA HIS A 104 -14.03 -9.99 -9.17
C HIS A 104 -13.18 -9.58 -10.38
N ILE A 105 -11.86 -9.46 -10.19
CA ILE A 105 -10.90 -9.11 -11.26
C ILE A 105 -10.97 -10.12 -12.40
N GLY A 106 -11.22 -11.41 -12.13
CA GLY A 106 -11.31 -12.46 -13.13
C GLY A 106 -12.31 -12.17 -14.24
N PHE A 107 -13.42 -11.49 -13.92
CA PHE A 107 -14.44 -11.10 -14.91
C PHE A 107 -14.01 -9.93 -15.79
N TYR A 108 -13.08 -9.09 -15.37
CA TYR A 108 -12.62 -7.91 -16.10
C TYR A 108 -11.26 -8.12 -16.78
N ALA A 109 -10.37 -8.87 -16.14
CA ALA A 109 -9.00 -9.08 -16.63
C ALA A 109 -8.79 -10.42 -17.33
N GLY A 110 -9.71 -11.37 -17.12
CA GLY A 110 -9.66 -12.71 -17.70
C GLY A 110 -9.28 -13.80 -16.68
N TRP A 111 -9.93 -14.94 -16.84
CA TRP A 111 -9.87 -16.08 -15.92
C TRP A 111 -8.46 -16.66 -15.72
N PRO A 112 -7.63 -16.84 -16.77
CA PRO A 112 -6.26 -17.34 -16.59
C PRO A 112 -5.39 -16.47 -15.69
N LYS A 113 -5.56 -15.13 -15.74
CA LYS A 113 -4.83 -14.17 -14.88
C LYS A 113 -5.26 -14.31 -13.42
N ALA A 114 -6.58 -14.49 -13.18
CA ALA A 114 -7.10 -14.73 -11.85
C ALA A 114 -6.54 -16.04 -11.25
N TRP A 115 -6.47 -17.13 -12.02
CA TRP A 115 -5.84 -18.37 -11.59
C TRP A 115 -4.37 -18.21 -11.21
N ALA A 116 -3.60 -17.46 -12.01
CA ALA A 116 -2.21 -17.18 -11.70
C ALA A 116 -2.06 -16.37 -10.41
N ALA A 117 -2.90 -15.35 -10.24
CA ALA A 117 -2.92 -14.53 -9.02
C ALA A 117 -3.32 -15.35 -7.78
N PHE A 118 -4.31 -16.25 -7.89
CA PHE A 118 -4.69 -17.12 -6.78
C PHE A 118 -3.58 -18.05 -6.30
N ARG A 119 -2.73 -18.55 -7.19
CA ARG A 119 -1.59 -19.37 -6.78
C ARG A 119 -0.66 -18.60 -5.84
N LEU A 120 -0.32 -17.37 -6.21
CA LEU A 120 0.54 -16.52 -5.39
C LEU A 120 -0.16 -16.03 -4.11
N ALA A 121 -1.43 -15.64 -4.20
CA ALA A 121 -2.18 -15.23 -3.02
C ALA A 121 -2.32 -16.37 -2.00
N LYS A 122 -2.53 -17.59 -2.45
CA LYS A 122 -2.60 -18.77 -1.58
C LYS A 122 -1.30 -18.97 -0.80
N GLU A 123 -0.15 -18.81 -1.42
CA GLU A 123 1.14 -18.89 -0.75
C GLU A 123 1.25 -17.82 0.36
N VAL A 124 0.96 -16.57 0.03
CA VAL A 124 1.06 -15.43 0.95
C VAL A 124 0.14 -15.57 2.18
N TRP A 125 -1.10 -16.03 2.01
CA TRP A 125 -2.05 -16.15 3.13
C TRP A 125 -2.09 -17.51 3.82
N ASN A 126 -1.42 -18.55 3.27
CA ASN A 126 -1.34 -19.87 3.92
C ASN A 126 -0.18 -19.98 4.92
N GLU A 127 0.83 -19.12 4.84
CA GLU A 127 1.95 -19.11 5.79
C GLU A 127 1.49 -18.93 7.25
N ASP A 128 0.31 -18.29 7.47
CA ASP A 128 -0.25 -18.10 8.81
C ASP A 128 -0.84 -19.40 9.43
N ILE A 129 -1.14 -20.42 8.64
CA ILE A 129 -1.71 -21.68 9.13
C ILE A 129 -0.62 -22.56 9.74
N SER A 130 0.58 -22.53 9.16
CA SER A 130 1.70 -23.36 9.62
C SER A 130 2.28 -22.93 10.97
N CYS A 131 2.00 -21.70 11.42
CA CYS A 131 2.46 -21.18 12.72
C CYS A 131 1.49 -21.47 13.87
N LYS A 132 0.22 -21.81 13.58
CA LYS A 132 -0.80 -22.10 14.61
C LYS A 132 -0.90 -23.54 15.03
N ASP A 133 -0.32 -24.47 14.26
CA ASP A 133 -0.37 -25.91 14.53
C ASP A 133 0.89 -26.40 15.28
N LYS A 134 1.66 -25.50 15.89
CA LYS A 134 2.90 -25.84 16.66
C LYS A 134 2.84 -25.53 18.16
N ASP A 135 1.64 -25.27 18.71
CA ASP A 135 1.42 -25.12 20.16
C ASP A 135 0.64 -26.32 20.73
#